data_dca88e2579d739db410547614857e8b3
#
_entry.id   dca88e2579d739db410547614857e8b3
#
_cell.length_a   1.000
_cell.length_b   1.000
_cell.length_c   1.000
_cell.angle_alpha   90.00
_cell.angle_beta   90.00
_cell.angle_gamma   90.00
#
_symmetry.space_group_name_H-M   'P 1'
#
loop_
_entity.id
_entity.type
_entity.pdbx_description
1 polymer ?
#
loop_
_entity_poly.entity_id
_entity_poly.type
_entity_poly.pdbx_seq_one_letter_code
_entity_poly.pdbx_strand_id
1 'polypeptide(L)'
;MINNIENYLTYENIYLLVNWGVIPFWLMLLLIPNHVLTKFFVHSIIAPLILSLAYIFIAYKIYLNGNLFNGFSLYFSLDSLYALYSEEEFLVVFWLHFLSISLFVGSWIARDSQRYMVPKTLTSLSLILNGLEELLCLKPQRYRHL
;
A
#
# COMPACT_ATOMS: atom_id res chain seq x y z
N MET A 1 13.55 6.46 -25.87
CA MET A 1 12.59 7.06 -24.91
C MET A 1 12.02 5.99 -23.93
N ILE A 2 11.68 4.80 -24.40
CA ILE A 2 11.17 3.71 -23.55
C ILE A 2 12.24 3.22 -22.55
N ASN A 3 13.46 3.02 -22.98
CA ASN A 3 14.58 2.57 -22.11
C ASN A 3 14.89 3.54 -20.95
N ASN A 4 14.59 4.84 -21.11
CA ASN A 4 14.77 5.81 -20.03
C ASN A 4 13.70 5.67 -18.95
N ILE A 5 12.48 5.29 -19.31
CA ILE A 5 11.36 5.11 -18.36
C ILE A 5 11.60 3.86 -17.49
N GLU A 6 12.13 2.77 -18.09
CA GLU A 6 12.46 1.55 -17.34
C GLU A 6 13.53 1.79 -16.27
N ASN A 7 14.52 2.66 -16.53
CA ASN A 7 15.55 3.01 -15.57
C ASN A 7 15.01 3.81 -14.36
N TYR A 8 13.87 4.51 -14.49
CA TYR A 8 13.21 5.21 -13.39
C TYR A 8 12.19 4.35 -12.64
N LEU A 9 11.68 3.28 -13.26
CA LEU A 9 10.71 2.36 -12.66
C LEU A 9 11.41 1.16 -11.98
N THR A 10 12.38 1.44 -11.13
CA THR A 10 12.97 0.44 -10.23
C THR A 10 11.99 0.12 -9.10
N TYR A 11 12.09 -1.07 -8.51
CA TYR A 11 11.23 -1.47 -7.39
C TYR A 11 11.35 -0.50 -6.22
N GLU A 12 12.54 0.00 -5.92
CA GLU A 12 12.81 0.99 -4.89
C GLU A 12 12.08 2.32 -5.18
N ASN A 13 12.14 2.82 -6.41
CA ASN A 13 11.47 4.07 -6.79
C ASN A 13 9.95 3.93 -6.73
N ILE A 14 9.39 2.79 -7.13
CA ILE A 14 7.96 2.51 -7.02
C ILE A 14 7.55 2.46 -5.55
N TYR A 15 8.32 1.77 -4.71
CA TYR A 15 8.09 1.70 -3.27
C TYR A 15 8.07 3.10 -2.63
N LEU A 16 9.09 3.93 -2.91
CA LEU A 16 9.16 5.30 -2.39
C LEU A 16 8.01 6.17 -2.88
N LEU A 17 7.69 6.11 -4.17
CA LEU A 17 6.61 6.90 -4.76
C LEU A 17 5.26 6.57 -4.15
N VAL A 18 4.99 5.27 -3.94
CA VAL A 18 3.73 4.82 -3.36
C VAL A 18 3.63 5.20 -1.88
N ASN A 19 4.70 5.02 -1.09
CA ASN A 19 4.73 5.42 0.31
C ASN A 19 4.47 6.91 0.50
N TRP A 20 5.20 7.74 -0.23
CA TRP A 20 5.00 9.20 -0.17
C TRP A 20 3.64 9.61 -0.75
N GLY A 21 3.16 8.90 -1.78
CA GLY A 21 1.88 9.15 -2.42
C GLY A 21 0.66 8.82 -1.55
N VAL A 22 0.79 7.85 -0.64
CA VAL A 22 -0.31 7.42 0.25
C VAL A 22 -0.49 8.37 1.45
N ILE A 23 0.58 9.00 1.94
CA ILE A 23 0.54 9.91 3.09
C ILE A 23 -0.51 11.01 2.95
N PRO A 24 -0.58 11.78 1.85
CA PRO A 24 -1.60 12.82 1.71
C PRO A 24 -3.03 12.27 1.79
N PHE A 25 -3.29 11.07 1.30
CA PHE A 25 -4.62 10.44 1.41
C PHE A 25 -4.99 10.13 2.87
N TRP A 26 -4.04 9.64 3.66
CA TRP A 26 -4.22 9.45 5.11
C TRP A 26 -4.46 10.76 5.84
N LEU A 27 -3.69 11.80 5.53
CA LEU A 27 -3.91 13.13 6.12
C LEU A 27 -5.29 13.69 5.77
N MET A 28 -5.76 13.48 4.54
CA MET A 28 -7.12 13.89 4.14
C MET A 28 -8.21 13.14 4.92
N LEU A 29 -8.02 11.84 5.16
CA LEU A 29 -8.97 11.05 5.97
C LEU A 29 -9.03 11.50 7.42
N LEU A 30 -7.88 11.84 8.02
CA LEU A 30 -7.78 12.25 9.41
C LEU A 30 -8.25 13.68 9.66
N LEU A 31 -7.83 14.63 8.81
CA LEU A 31 -8.04 16.06 9.05
C LEU A 31 -9.34 16.59 8.44
N ILE A 32 -9.65 16.15 7.21
CA ILE A 32 -10.77 16.69 6.42
C ILE A 32 -11.66 15.59 5.80
N PRO A 33 -12.17 14.62 6.58
CA PRO A 33 -12.90 13.47 6.03
C PRO A 33 -14.15 13.88 5.24
N ASN A 34 -14.76 15.03 5.53
CA ASN A 34 -15.98 15.52 4.90
C ASN A 34 -15.74 16.39 3.65
N HIS A 35 -14.50 16.76 3.39
CA HIS A 35 -14.19 17.68 2.31
C HIS A 35 -14.42 17.04 0.93
N VAL A 36 -14.80 17.88 -0.05
CA VAL A 36 -15.08 17.42 -1.43
C VAL A 36 -13.87 16.68 -2.02
N LEU A 37 -12.65 17.16 -1.77
CA LEU A 37 -11.42 16.51 -2.24
C LEU A 37 -11.25 15.11 -1.66
N THR A 38 -11.50 14.93 -0.36
CA THR A 38 -11.45 13.60 0.28
C THR A 38 -12.48 12.66 -0.30
N LYS A 39 -13.70 13.16 -0.54
CA LYS A 39 -14.75 12.39 -1.21
C LYS A 39 -14.36 11.99 -2.63
N PHE A 40 -13.71 12.88 -3.36
CA PHE A 40 -13.32 12.64 -4.74
C PHE A 40 -12.11 11.69 -4.84
N PHE A 41 -11.04 11.93 -4.08
CA PHE A 41 -9.80 11.16 -4.23
C PHE A 41 -9.79 9.88 -3.38
N VAL A 42 -10.28 9.93 -2.15
CA VAL A 42 -10.11 8.83 -1.20
C VAL A 42 -11.37 7.99 -1.05
N HIS A 43 -12.56 8.62 -0.92
CA HIS A 43 -13.82 7.90 -0.83
C HIS A 43 -14.29 7.37 -2.19
N SER A 44 -13.75 7.90 -3.29
CA SER A 44 -13.95 7.33 -4.62
C SER A 44 -12.99 6.15 -4.83
N ILE A 45 -13.16 5.48 -5.96
CA ILE A 45 -12.32 4.35 -6.36
C ILE A 45 -10.92 4.78 -6.86
N ILE A 46 -10.63 6.10 -6.97
CA ILE A 46 -9.44 6.63 -7.64
C ILE A 46 -8.15 6.21 -6.93
N ALA A 47 -8.03 6.42 -5.62
CA ALA A 47 -6.81 6.09 -4.89
C ALA A 47 -6.53 4.57 -4.87
N PRO A 48 -7.49 3.69 -4.54
CA PRO A 48 -7.32 2.24 -4.69
C PRO A 48 -7.00 1.82 -6.13
N LEU A 49 -7.59 2.49 -7.14
CA LEU A 49 -7.33 2.18 -8.55
C LEU A 49 -5.88 2.45 -8.93
N ILE A 50 -5.31 3.58 -8.52
CA ILE A 50 -3.91 3.93 -8.80
C ILE A 50 -2.97 2.88 -8.18
N LEU A 51 -3.23 2.48 -6.92
CA LEU A 51 -2.44 1.45 -6.25
C LEU A 51 -2.59 0.09 -6.93
N SER A 52 -3.80 -0.25 -7.37
CA SER A 52 -4.06 -1.49 -8.11
C SER A 52 -3.35 -1.53 -9.46
N LEU A 53 -3.25 -0.40 -10.17
CA LEU A 53 -2.50 -0.33 -11.42
C LEU A 53 -1.00 -0.54 -11.19
N ALA A 54 -0.43 0.04 -10.13
CA ALA A 54 0.95 -0.21 -9.74
C ALA A 54 1.18 -1.69 -9.39
N TYR A 55 0.26 -2.29 -8.64
CA TYR A 55 0.27 -3.72 -8.32
C TYR A 55 0.26 -4.59 -9.58
N ILE A 56 -0.67 -4.34 -10.52
CA ILE A 56 -0.79 -5.08 -11.77
C ILE A 56 0.49 -4.94 -12.61
N PHE A 57 1.09 -3.76 -12.65
CA PHE A 57 2.33 -3.51 -13.38
C PHE A 57 3.48 -4.38 -12.86
N ILE A 58 3.68 -4.46 -11.54
CA ILE A 58 4.74 -5.30 -10.96
C ILE A 58 4.41 -6.78 -11.13
N ALA A 59 3.16 -7.19 -10.89
CA ALA A 59 2.72 -8.57 -11.09
C ALA A 59 2.94 -9.03 -12.55
N TYR A 60 2.73 -8.14 -13.51
CA TYR A 60 3.03 -8.43 -14.91
C TYR A 60 4.52 -8.60 -15.16
N LYS A 61 5.39 -7.80 -14.54
CA LYS A 61 6.86 -8.01 -14.61
C LYS A 61 7.27 -9.36 -14.02
N ILE A 62 6.73 -9.75 -12.88
CA ILE A 62 6.97 -11.06 -12.24
C ILE A 62 6.52 -12.20 -13.18
N TYR A 63 5.38 -12.03 -13.84
CA TYR A 63 4.87 -13.00 -14.82
C TYR A 63 5.82 -13.17 -16.00
N LEU A 64 6.34 -12.07 -16.56
CA LEU A 64 7.29 -12.11 -17.67
C LEU A 64 8.61 -12.79 -17.29
N ASN A 65 9.04 -12.64 -16.04
CA ASN A 65 10.24 -13.29 -15.50
C ASN A 65 10.02 -14.80 -15.20
N GLY A 66 8.81 -15.32 -15.39
CA GLY A 66 8.46 -16.73 -15.13
C GLY A 66 8.29 -17.08 -13.65
N ASN A 67 8.36 -16.11 -12.74
CA ASN A 67 8.38 -16.32 -11.30
C ASN A 67 6.99 -16.26 -10.63
N LEU A 68 5.91 -16.04 -11.39
CA LEU A 68 4.56 -15.86 -10.83
C LEU A 68 4.14 -17.05 -9.95
N PHE A 69 4.44 -18.26 -10.39
CA PHE A 69 4.07 -19.49 -9.65
C PHE A 69 4.86 -19.68 -8.36
N ASN A 70 6.02 -19.04 -8.22
CA ASN A 70 6.79 -19.04 -6.97
C ASN A 70 6.00 -18.41 -5.83
N GLY A 71 5.09 -17.48 -6.14
CA GLY A 71 4.16 -16.88 -5.16
C GLY A 71 3.31 -17.89 -4.39
N PHE A 72 3.02 -19.06 -4.98
CA PHE A 72 2.27 -20.11 -4.28
C PHE A 72 3.11 -20.87 -3.24
N SER A 73 4.42 -20.74 -3.27
CA SER A 73 5.32 -21.40 -2.30
C SER A 73 5.09 -20.93 -0.86
N LEU A 74 4.52 -19.73 -0.66
CA LEU A 74 4.18 -19.16 0.65
C LEU A 74 3.25 -20.06 1.49
N TYR A 75 2.46 -20.91 0.84
CA TYR A 75 1.52 -21.81 1.53
C TYR A 75 2.16 -23.11 2.03
N PHE A 76 3.40 -23.43 1.64
CA PHE A 76 4.02 -24.71 1.96
C PHE A 76 4.79 -24.72 3.29
N SER A 77 5.50 -23.63 3.60
CA SER A 77 6.27 -23.53 4.83
C SER A 77 6.60 -22.08 5.20
N LEU A 78 6.96 -21.89 6.48
CA LEU A 78 7.43 -20.59 6.96
C LEU A 78 8.75 -20.17 6.30
N ASP A 79 9.64 -21.12 6.04
CA ASP A 79 10.91 -20.86 5.36
C ASP A 79 10.68 -20.40 3.92
N SER A 80 9.70 -20.99 3.22
CA SER A 80 9.30 -20.56 1.87
C SER A 80 8.72 -19.14 1.87
N LEU A 81 7.96 -18.80 2.92
CA LEU A 81 7.46 -17.45 3.12
C LEU A 81 8.61 -16.44 3.29
N TYR A 82 9.59 -16.75 4.16
CA TYR A 82 10.77 -15.90 4.32
C TYR A 82 11.58 -15.74 3.04
N ALA A 83 11.79 -16.82 2.30
CA ALA A 83 12.49 -16.78 1.02
C ALA A 83 11.78 -15.84 0.03
N LEU A 84 10.44 -15.95 -0.08
CA LEU A 84 9.65 -15.13 -0.98
C LEU A 84 9.69 -13.64 -0.60
N TYR A 85 9.59 -13.31 0.69
CA TYR A 85 9.69 -11.92 1.18
C TYR A 85 11.10 -11.34 1.07
N SER A 86 12.12 -12.17 0.86
CA SER A 86 13.49 -11.72 0.58
C SER A 86 13.67 -11.28 -0.88
N GLU A 87 12.75 -11.62 -1.76
CA GLU A 87 12.74 -11.16 -3.15
C GLU A 87 12.06 -9.79 -3.24
N GLU A 88 12.79 -8.77 -3.73
CA GLU A 88 12.30 -7.37 -3.82
C GLU A 88 10.97 -7.25 -4.57
N GLU A 89 10.80 -8.00 -5.66
CA GLU A 89 9.61 -7.99 -6.49
C GLU A 89 8.35 -8.37 -5.69
N PHE A 90 8.42 -9.49 -4.97
CA PHE A 90 7.31 -9.98 -4.14
C PHE A 90 7.07 -9.09 -2.93
N LEU A 91 8.13 -8.59 -2.31
CA LEU A 91 8.01 -7.66 -1.18
C LEU A 91 7.22 -6.41 -1.58
N VAL A 92 7.56 -5.80 -2.71
CA VAL A 92 6.87 -4.58 -3.19
C VAL A 92 5.43 -4.87 -3.60
N VAL A 93 5.15 -6.02 -4.22
CA VAL A 93 3.77 -6.44 -4.54
C VAL A 93 2.91 -6.60 -3.28
N PHE A 94 3.42 -7.30 -2.27
CA PHE A 94 2.71 -7.45 -0.98
C PHE A 94 2.49 -6.11 -0.31
N TRP A 95 3.49 -5.23 -0.34
CA TRP A 95 3.40 -3.90 0.24
C TRP A 95 2.33 -3.04 -0.44
N LEU A 96 2.29 -3.03 -1.78
CA LEU A 96 1.26 -2.33 -2.55
C LEU A 96 -0.14 -2.86 -2.25
N HIS A 97 -0.29 -4.17 -2.15
CA HIS A 97 -1.55 -4.81 -1.81
C HIS A 97 -2.01 -4.41 -0.40
N PHE A 98 -1.09 -4.44 0.57
CA PHE A 98 -1.36 -4.02 1.94
C PHE A 98 -1.80 -2.55 2.02
N LEU A 99 -1.06 -1.63 1.38
CA LEU A 99 -1.41 -0.21 1.34
C LEU A 99 -2.77 0.04 0.70
N SER A 100 -3.09 -0.68 -0.38
CA SER A 100 -4.37 -0.56 -1.08
C SER A 100 -5.54 -0.98 -0.19
N ILE A 101 -5.43 -2.13 0.50
CA ILE A 101 -6.46 -2.61 1.42
C ILE A 101 -6.60 -1.68 2.62
N SER A 102 -5.49 -1.27 3.21
CA SER A 102 -5.47 -0.39 4.38
C SER A 102 -6.14 0.95 4.08
N LEU A 103 -5.82 1.57 2.94
CA LEU A 103 -6.47 2.81 2.51
C LEU A 103 -7.98 2.61 2.22
N PHE A 104 -8.36 1.49 1.63
CA PHE A 104 -9.75 1.14 1.39
C PHE A 104 -10.53 1.00 2.70
N VAL A 105 -9.97 0.26 3.67
CA VAL A 105 -10.58 0.09 5.01
C VAL A 105 -10.65 1.43 5.73
N GLY A 106 -9.59 2.24 5.70
CA GLY A 106 -9.58 3.59 6.27
C GLY A 106 -10.67 4.49 5.67
N SER A 107 -10.82 4.46 4.37
CA SER A 107 -11.91 5.18 3.67
C SER A 107 -13.29 4.69 4.10
N TRP A 108 -13.47 3.39 4.27
CA TRP A 108 -14.72 2.80 4.74
C TRP A 108 -15.03 3.23 6.19
N ILE A 109 -14.07 3.13 7.11
CA ILE A 109 -14.20 3.59 8.49
C ILE A 109 -14.64 5.06 8.52
N ALA A 110 -14.00 5.91 7.74
CA ALA A 110 -14.33 7.34 7.70
C ALA A 110 -15.74 7.61 7.19
N ARG A 111 -16.23 6.86 6.19
CA ARG A 111 -17.61 6.99 5.68
C ARG A 111 -18.65 6.48 6.66
N ASP A 112 -18.42 5.29 7.21
CA ASP A 112 -19.36 4.68 8.15
C ASP A 112 -19.48 5.47 9.45
N SER A 113 -18.37 6.00 9.95
CA SER A 113 -18.39 6.86 11.13
C SER A 113 -19.27 8.11 10.95
N GLN A 114 -19.29 8.69 9.74
CA GLN A 114 -20.16 9.81 9.41
C GLN A 114 -21.61 9.37 9.35
N ARG A 115 -21.89 8.22 8.76
CA ARG A 115 -23.24 7.67 8.61
C ARG A 115 -23.88 7.35 9.97
N TYR A 116 -23.09 6.78 10.88
CA TYR A 116 -23.57 6.37 12.22
C TYR A 116 -23.31 7.42 13.30
N MET A 117 -22.89 8.64 12.92
CA MET A 117 -22.61 9.76 13.85
C MET A 117 -21.62 9.38 14.96
N VAL A 118 -20.63 8.56 14.63
CA VAL A 118 -19.58 8.15 15.57
C VAL A 118 -18.74 9.38 15.96
N PRO A 119 -18.38 9.56 17.25
CA PRO A 119 -17.53 10.67 17.67
C PRO A 119 -16.21 10.71 16.90
N LYS A 120 -15.80 11.92 16.49
CA LYS A 120 -14.57 12.12 15.70
C LYS A 120 -13.32 11.53 16.36
N THR A 121 -13.25 11.54 17.68
CA THR A 121 -12.14 10.98 18.46
C THR A 121 -12.00 9.47 18.26
N LEU A 122 -13.11 8.73 18.29
CA LEU A 122 -13.10 7.28 18.03
C LEU A 122 -12.75 6.96 16.58
N THR A 123 -13.30 7.75 15.65
CA THR A 123 -12.97 7.60 14.21
C THR A 123 -11.48 7.84 13.97
N SER A 124 -10.92 8.93 14.51
CA SER A 124 -9.50 9.23 14.37
C SER A 124 -8.62 8.17 15.02
N LEU A 125 -9.01 7.65 16.19
CA LEU A 125 -8.28 6.56 16.84
C LEU A 125 -8.28 5.29 15.98
N SER A 126 -9.42 4.90 15.41
CA SER A 126 -9.53 3.74 14.52
C SER A 126 -8.71 3.91 13.25
N LEU A 127 -8.68 5.11 12.67
CA LEU A 127 -7.86 5.43 11.50
C LEU A 127 -6.36 5.41 11.83
N ILE A 128 -5.97 5.94 12.98
CA ILE A 128 -4.57 5.91 13.43
C ILE A 128 -4.13 4.48 13.68
N LEU A 129 -4.94 3.64 14.32
CA LEU A 129 -4.61 2.23 14.54
C LEU A 129 -4.46 1.47 13.23
N ASN A 130 -5.34 1.71 12.26
CA ASN A 130 -5.23 1.13 10.93
C ASN A 130 -3.99 1.64 10.16
N GLY A 131 -3.63 2.92 10.30
CA GLY A 131 -2.44 3.51 9.67
C GLY A 131 -1.13 3.26 10.43
N LEU A 132 -1.18 2.96 11.75
CA LEU A 132 0.02 2.65 12.54
C LEU A 132 0.71 1.36 12.07
N GLU A 133 -0.03 0.39 11.57
CA GLU A 133 0.55 -0.81 10.99
C GLU A 133 1.48 -0.45 9.82
N GLU A 134 1.10 0.53 8.99
CA GLU A 134 1.95 1.04 7.91
C GLU A 134 3.22 1.72 8.46
N LEU A 135 3.09 2.57 9.49
CA LEU A 135 4.22 3.28 10.09
C LEU A 135 5.18 2.34 10.81
N LEU A 136 4.69 1.28 11.43
CA LEU A 136 5.53 0.27 12.10
C LEU A 136 6.32 -0.57 11.09
N CYS A 137 5.73 -0.86 9.92
CA CYS A 137 6.42 -1.55 8.84
C CYS A 137 7.41 -0.66 8.09
N LEU A 138 7.22 0.67 8.11
CA LEU A 138 8.14 1.64 7.48
C LEU A 138 9.46 1.84 8.24
N LYS A 139 9.66 1.20 9.40
CA LYS A 139 10.95 1.29 10.10
C LYS A 139 12.01 0.62 9.22
N PRO A 140 12.90 1.39 8.56
CA PRO A 140 13.92 0.80 7.73
C PRO A 140 14.77 -0.09 8.63
N GLN A 141 14.79 -1.37 8.37
CA GLN A 141 15.83 -2.22 8.90
C GLN A 141 17.13 -1.68 8.31
N ARG A 142 17.80 -0.83 9.07
CA ARG A 142 19.16 -0.41 8.78
C ARG A 142 19.99 -1.68 8.85
N TYR A 143 20.17 -2.32 7.70
CA TYR A 143 21.06 -3.46 7.58
C TYR A 143 22.43 -3.02 8.11
N ARG A 144 22.82 -3.64 9.20
CA ARG A 144 24.20 -3.67 9.62
C ARG A 144 24.99 -4.38 8.52
N HIS A 145 25.68 -3.62 7.73
CA HIS A 145 26.86 -4.14 7.07
C HIS A 145 27.90 -4.41 8.16
N LEU A 146 28.04 -5.65 8.52
CA LEU A 146 29.22 -6.22 9.16
C LEU A 146 29.74 -7.31 8.25
#